data_f244b4717c7f3e8cf42a4f1901093449
#
_entry.id   f244b4717c7f3e8cf42a4f1901093449
#
_cell.length_a   1.000
_cell.length_b   1.000
_cell.length_c   1.000
_cell.angle_alpha   90.00
_cell.angle_beta   90.00
_cell.angle_gamma   90.00
#
_symmetry.space_group_name_H-M   'P 1'
#
loop_
_entity.id
_entity.type
_entity.pdbx_description
1 polymer ?
#
loop_
_entity_poly.entity_id
_entity_poly.type
_entity_poly.pdbx_seq_one_letter_code
_entity_poly.pdbx_strand_id
1 'polypeptide(L)'
;QALVNRKAAGLHDTMQFTYRNPARSTDPQSAVADAKAMIVGAYSYASPLPDPQSHPSARVARYAWTEYYESLKVGLFAMRDELRADGFKAVVFADDNSMVDREAAYLAGLGWFGKNANVLIEGAGSFFVLGSVITTAPLVINEKPVADGCGACRRCIDACPTGAIIEPGTVDAAKCLAWLIQKPGIFDRKYREALGDRIYGCDDCQEVCPPTIRLSLSKPLRDDARPWINVLELLDMDDETLLARVDQWYIAERNPDWVRRNALLVLGNISEGTDARVVKAIARFIE
;
A
#
# COMPACT_ATOMS: atom_id res chain seq x y z
N GLN A 1 0.87 -17.92 -12.10
CA GLN A 1 2.12 -17.98 -12.87
C GLN A 1 2.90 -16.65 -12.82
N ALA A 2 2.24 -15.47 -12.92
CA ALA A 2 2.92 -14.15 -12.89
C ALA A 2 3.74 -13.94 -11.60
N LEU A 3 3.19 -14.30 -10.42
CA LEU A 3 3.89 -14.20 -9.14
C LEU A 3 5.16 -15.06 -9.10
N VAL A 4 5.09 -16.29 -9.61
CA VAL A 4 6.22 -17.21 -9.71
C VAL A 4 7.30 -16.65 -10.65
N ASN A 5 6.90 -16.16 -11.82
CA ASN A 5 7.82 -15.58 -12.79
C ASN A 5 8.55 -14.34 -12.24
N ARG A 6 7.81 -13.44 -11.58
CA ARG A 6 8.39 -12.24 -10.93
C ARG A 6 9.36 -12.61 -9.81
N LYS A 7 9.04 -13.65 -9.03
CA LYS A 7 9.95 -14.20 -8.02
C LYS A 7 11.22 -14.73 -8.64
N ALA A 8 11.10 -15.55 -9.69
CA ALA A 8 12.26 -16.12 -10.41
C ALA A 8 13.13 -15.03 -11.05
N ALA A 9 12.54 -13.94 -11.53
CA ALA A 9 13.25 -12.78 -12.07
C ALA A 9 13.83 -11.84 -11.00
N GLY A 10 13.66 -12.12 -9.70
CA GLY A 10 14.18 -11.30 -8.61
C GLY A 10 13.44 -9.95 -8.41
N LEU A 11 12.33 -9.73 -9.10
CA LEU A 11 11.60 -8.46 -9.06
C LEU A 11 10.91 -8.16 -7.72
N HIS A 12 10.88 -9.14 -6.81
CA HIS A 12 10.35 -8.99 -5.46
C HIS A 12 11.40 -8.46 -4.45
N ASP A 13 12.67 -8.34 -4.87
CA ASP A 13 13.79 -8.05 -3.96
C ASP A 13 13.80 -9.03 -2.77
N THR A 14 13.82 -8.52 -1.55
CA THR A 14 13.73 -9.32 -0.31
C THR A 14 12.32 -9.38 0.27
N MET A 15 11.32 -8.84 -0.43
CA MET A 15 9.91 -8.87 -0.02
C MET A 15 9.41 -10.31 0.11
N GLN A 16 8.88 -10.66 1.28
CA GLN A 16 8.35 -11.99 1.54
C GLN A 16 6.85 -12.07 1.23
N PHE A 17 6.00 -11.50 2.03
CA PHE A 17 4.55 -11.48 1.86
C PHE A 17 4.02 -12.69 1.03
N THR A 18 3.25 -12.44 0.00
CA THR A 18 2.74 -13.48 -0.91
C THR A 18 3.84 -14.20 -1.70
N TYR A 19 5.02 -13.60 -1.85
CA TYR A 19 6.19 -14.22 -2.49
C TYR A 19 6.85 -15.32 -1.66
N ARG A 20 6.59 -15.38 -0.36
CA ARG A 20 7.14 -16.43 0.51
C ARG A 20 6.69 -17.82 0.03
N ASN A 21 5.40 -17.98 -0.26
CA ASN A 21 4.83 -19.22 -0.81
C ASN A 21 3.77 -18.90 -1.88
N PRO A 22 4.18 -18.65 -3.14
CA PRO A 22 3.25 -18.30 -4.21
C PRO A 22 2.16 -19.34 -4.45
N ALA A 23 2.48 -20.64 -4.33
CA ALA A 23 1.50 -21.71 -4.54
C ALA A 23 0.34 -21.61 -3.53
N ARG A 24 0.65 -21.38 -2.25
CA ARG A 24 -0.36 -21.18 -1.21
C ARG A 24 -1.18 -19.90 -1.46
N SER A 25 -0.51 -18.78 -1.73
CA SER A 25 -1.17 -17.47 -1.85
C SER A 25 -2.04 -17.33 -3.10
N THR A 26 -1.97 -18.27 -4.04
CA THR A 26 -2.78 -18.30 -5.27
C THR A 26 -3.81 -19.41 -5.30
N ASP A 27 -3.95 -20.17 -4.20
CA ASP A 27 -4.91 -21.26 -4.08
C ASP A 27 -5.86 -21.03 -2.91
N PRO A 28 -7.10 -20.58 -3.15
CA PRO A 28 -8.11 -20.38 -2.11
C PRO A 28 -8.42 -21.64 -1.29
N GLN A 29 -8.28 -22.83 -1.87
CA GLN A 29 -8.52 -24.10 -1.16
C GLN A 29 -7.43 -24.39 -0.12
N SER A 30 -6.22 -23.85 -0.32
CA SER A 30 -5.16 -23.90 0.71
C SER A 30 -5.52 -23.08 1.96
N ALA A 31 -6.39 -22.07 1.82
CA ALA A 31 -6.84 -21.23 2.94
C ALA A 31 -8.16 -21.73 3.55
N VAL A 32 -9.10 -22.18 2.71
CA VAL A 32 -10.40 -22.71 3.12
C VAL A 32 -10.68 -24.00 2.35
N ALA A 33 -10.58 -25.14 3.02
CA ALA A 33 -10.88 -26.42 2.40
C ALA A 33 -12.30 -26.47 1.82
N ASP A 34 -12.44 -27.02 0.62
CA ASP A 34 -13.68 -27.10 -0.16
C ASP A 34 -14.24 -25.74 -0.61
N ALA A 35 -13.42 -24.70 -0.66
CA ALA A 35 -13.81 -23.40 -1.19
C ALA A 35 -14.39 -23.52 -2.61
N LYS A 36 -15.53 -22.88 -2.85
CA LYS A 36 -16.23 -22.86 -4.14
C LYS A 36 -16.33 -21.48 -4.74
N ALA A 37 -16.35 -20.45 -3.90
CA ALA A 37 -16.47 -19.07 -4.32
C ALA A 37 -15.67 -18.12 -3.44
N MET A 38 -15.40 -16.94 -3.99
CA MET A 38 -14.79 -15.81 -3.28
C MET A 38 -15.58 -14.55 -3.58
N ILE A 39 -15.99 -13.82 -2.53
CA ILE A 39 -16.54 -12.48 -2.64
C ILE A 39 -15.40 -11.51 -2.38
N VAL A 40 -15.17 -10.55 -3.26
CA VAL A 40 -14.11 -9.55 -3.10
C VAL A 40 -14.72 -8.18 -2.85
N GLY A 41 -14.26 -7.53 -1.80
CA GLY A 41 -14.63 -6.17 -1.42
C GLY A 41 -13.50 -5.18 -1.65
N ALA A 42 -13.88 -3.93 -1.93
CA ALA A 42 -12.99 -2.79 -2.03
C ALA A 42 -13.52 -1.62 -1.20
N TYR A 43 -12.68 -0.98 -0.41
CA TYR A 43 -13.02 0.22 0.34
C TYR A 43 -12.09 1.37 -0.05
N SER A 44 -12.67 2.51 -0.45
CA SER A 44 -11.90 3.63 -0.97
C SER A 44 -11.24 4.44 0.13
N TYR A 45 -9.94 4.72 -0.05
CA TYR A 45 -9.19 5.71 0.74
C TYR A 45 -8.85 6.98 -0.06
N ALA A 46 -9.55 7.19 -1.18
CA ALA A 46 -9.36 8.38 -2.00
C ALA A 46 -9.71 9.64 -1.21
N SER A 47 -8.80 10.60 -1.22
CA SER A 47 -8.94 11.89 -0.55
C SER A 47 -7.94 12.90 -1.16
N PRO A 48 -8.23 14.19 -1.17
CA PRO A 48 -7.23 15.19 -1.54
C PRO A 48 -6.09 15.19 -0.52
N LEU A 49 -4.86 15.50 -0.98
CA LEU A 49 -3.74 15.74 -0.07
C LEU A 49 -3.81 17.19 0.40
N PRO A 50 -4.00 17.44 1.70
CA PRO A 50 -3.97 18.79 2.26
C PRO A 50 -2.52 19.29 2.37
N ASP A 51 -2.35 20.61 2.49
CA ASP A 51 -1.07 21.20 2.82
C ASP A 51 -0.61 20.81 4.25
N PRO A 52 0.70 20.69 4.50
CA PRO A 52 1.21 20.40 5.83
C PRO A 52 0.95 21.54 6.80
N GLN A 53 0.57 21.20 8.05
CA GLN A 53 0.27 22.18 9.11
C GLN A 53 1.53 22.72 9.80
N SER A 54 2.66 22.04 9.66
CA SER A 54 3.95 22.38 10.29
C SER A 54 5.11 22.03 9.38
N HIS A 55 6.29 22.58 9.66
CA HIS A 55 7.53 22.25 8.97
C HIS A 55 8.67 22.03 9.96
N PRO A 56 9.58 21.07 9.69
CA PRO A 56 9.59 20.12 8.55
C PRO A 56 8.57 18.98 8.75
N SER A 57 7.78 18.69 7.72
CA SER A 57 6.77 17.62 7.72
C SER A 57 7.03 16.59 6.64
N ALA A 58 6.89 15.33 6.98
CA ALA A 58 7.01 14.19 6.09
C ALA A 58 5.65 13.66 5.66
N ARG A 59 5.53 13.28 4.40
CA ARG A 59 4.30 12.78 3.79
C ARG A 59 4.13 11.28 4.03
N VAL A 60 2.91 10.92 4.43
CA VAL A 60 2.45 9.52 4.54
C VAL A 60 1.60 9.17 3.32
N ALA A 61 1.77 7.98 2.76
CA ALA A 61 0.90 7.52 1.67
C ALA A 61 -0.54 7.33 2.16
N ARG A 62 -1.52 7.62 1.30
CA ARG A 62 -2.95 7.70 1.66
C ARG A 62 -3.50 6.46 2.33
N TYR A 63 -3.06 5.27 1.90
CA TYR A 63 -3.55 4.02 2.48
C TYR A 63 -3.21 3.86 3.97
N ALA A 64 -2.28 4.64 4.48
CA ALA A 64 -1.80 4.63 5.87
C ALA A 64 -2.18 5.89 6.67
N TRP A 65 -3.12 6.71 6.17
CA TRP A 65 -3.58 7.89 6.92
C TRP A 65 -4.48 7.55 8.10
N THR A 66 -5.22 6.44 7.99
CA THR A 66 -6.10 5.89 9.03
C THR A 66 -6.36 4.40 8.76
N GLU A 67 -7.10 3.74 9.66
CA GLU A 67 -7.46 2.31 9.57
C GLU A 67 -8.60 2.05 8.57
N TYR A 68 -8.30 2.01 7.28
CA TYR A 68 -9.30 1.73 6.25
C TYR A 68 -9.74 0.27 6.20
N TYR A 69 -8.87 -0.66 6.62
CA TYR A 69 -9.20 -2.09 6.65
C TYR A 69 -10.31 -2.40 7.64
N GLU A 70 -10.41 -1.70 8.77
CA GLU A 70 -11.51 -1.90 9.73
C GLU A 70 -12.86 -1.59 9.07
N SER A 71 -12.94 -0.50 8.28
CA SER A 71 -14.16 -0.16 7.54
C SER A 71 -14.51 -1.22 6.48
N LEU A 72 -13.51 -1.78 5.78
CA LEU A 72 -13.71 -2.87 4.82
C LEU A 72 -14.19 -4.14 5.53
N LYS A 73 -13.56 -4.50 6.64
CA LYS A 73 -13.87 -5.71 7.42
C LYS A 73 -15.31 -5.73 7.92
N VAL A 74 -15.90 -4.58 8.26
CA VAL A 74 -17.33 -4.51 8.67
C VAL A 74 -18.24 -5.13 7.62
N GLY A 75 -18.07 -4.76 6.34
CA GLY A 75 -18.86 -5.33 5.25
C GLY A 75 -18.57 -6.80 4.98
N LEU A 76 -17.26 -7.18 5.02
CA LEU A 76 -16.85 -8.56 4.81
C LEU A 76 -17.34 -9.50 5.93
N PHE A 77 -17.33 -9.04 7.18
CA PHE A 77 -17.85 -9.82 8.31
C PHE A 77 -19.36 -9.99 8.22
N ALA A 78 -20.12 -8.97 7.81
CA ALA A 78 -21.56 -9.12 7.59
C ALA A 78 -21.85 -10.20 6.54
N MET A 79 -21.16 -10.19 5.40
CA MET A 79 -21.30 -11.22 4.36
C MET A 79 -20.91 -12.62 4.87
N ARG A 80 -19.82 -12.72 5.65
CA ARG A 80 -19.40 -13.97 6.29
C ARG A 80 -20.50 -14.54 7.19
N ASP A 81 -21.11 -13.67 7.99
CA ASP A 81 -22.09 -14.11 9.00
C ASP A 81 -23.40 -14.61 8.34
N GLU A 82 -23.88 -13.97 7.28
CA GLU A 82 -24.98 -14.45 6.46
C GLU A 82 -24.66 -15.84 5.85
N LEU A 83 -23.50 -15.99 5.23
CA LEU A 83 -23.10 -17.29 4.65
C LEU A 83 -23.00 -18.38 5.70
N ARG A 84 -22.57 -18.05 6.92
CA ARG A 84 -22.52 -19.01 8.02
C ARG A 84 -23.89 -19.36 8.59
N ALA A 85 -24.81 -18.40 8.62
CA ALA A 85 -26.20 -18.63 9.00
C ALA A 85 -26.89 -19.62 8.04
N ASP A 86 -26.52 -19.56 6.75
CA ASP A 86 -26.98 -20.51 5.72
C ASP A 86 -26.24 -21.88 5.76
N GLY A 87 -25.36 -22.10 6.74
CA GLY A 87 -24.66 -23.37 6.96
C GLY A 87 -23.37 -23.56 6.16
N PHE A 88 -22.86 -22.53 5.47
CA PHE A 88 -21.60 -22.60 4.71
C PHE A 88 -20.40 -22.21 5.58
N LYS A 89 -19.22 -22.75 5.24
CA LYS A 89 -17.95 -22.21 5.76
C LYS A 89 -17.70 -20.88 5.04
N ALA A 90 -17.29 -19.86 5.81
CA ALA A 90 -16.89 -18.57 5.27
C ALA A 90 -15.81 -17.95 6.16
N VAL A 91 -14.72 -17.45 5.55
CA VAL A 91 -13.56 -16.85 6.23
C VAL A 91 -13.19 -15.54 5.54
N VAL A 92 -12.98 -14.50 6.34
CA VAL A 92 -12.54 -13.17 5.84
C VAL A 92 -11.01 -13.13 5.78
N PHE A 93 -10.52 -12.58 4.68
CA PHE A 93 -9.11 -12.24 4.46
C PHE A 93 -9.02 -10.76 4.06
N ALA A 94 -8.29 -9.98 4.82
CA ALA A 94 -8.02 -8.57 4.54
C ALA A 94 -6.71 -8.18 5.20
N ASP A 95 -5.78 -7.61 4.44
CA ASP A 95 -4.40 -7.36 4.85
C ASP A 95 -3.68 -8.65 5.32
N ASP A 96 -3.88 -9.72 4.58
CA ASP A 96 -3.37 -11.05 4.90
C ASP A 96 -2.57 -11.64 3.72
N ASN A 97 -1.44 -12.26 4.02
CA ASN A 97 -0.55 -12.82 3.00
C ASN A 97 -1.03 -14.16 2.42
N SER A 98 -2.14 -14.71 2.90
CA SER A 98 -2.70 -15.98 2.41
C SER A 98 -3.27 -15.87 1.01
N MET A 99 -3.66 -14.66 0.58
CA MET A 99 -4.25 -14.42 -0.74
C MET A 99 -3.54 -13.26 -1.47
N VAL A 100 -3.64 -13.27 -2.81
CA VAL A 100 -3.22 -12.15 -3.66
C VAL A 100 -4.45 -11.30 -3.96
N ASP A 101 -4.76 -10.35 -3.08
CA ASP A 101 -5.99 -9.55 -3.12
C ASP A 101 -6.23 -8.86 -4.48
N ARG A 102 -5.16 -8.34 -5.11
CA ARG A 102 -5.28 -7.70 -6.43
C ARG A 102 -5.69 -8.67 -7.53
N GLU A 103 -5.17 -9.90 -7.51
CA GLU A 103 -5.59 -10.93 -8.47
C GLU A 103 -7.04 -11.34 -8.21
N ALA A 104 -7.41 -11.52 -6.94
CA ALA A 104 -8.79 -11.82 -6.56
C ALA A 104 -9.75 -10.73 -7.03
N ALA A 105 -9.40 -9.45 -6.85
CA ALA A 105 -10.21 -8.32 -7.31
C ALA A 105 -10.36 -8.28 -8.84
N TYR A 106 -9.29 -8.57 -9.58
CA TYR A 106 -9.33 -8.67 -11.04
C TYR A 106 -10.24 -9.80 -11.52
N LEU A 107 -10.07 -11.00 -10.96
CA LEU A 107 -10.86 -12.18 -11.31
C LEU A 107 -12.34 -12.02 -10.93
N ALA A 108 -12.62 -11.31 -9.82
CA ALA A 108 -14.00 -10.96 -9.43
C ALA A 108 -14.64 -9.88 -10.30
N GLY A 109 -13.90 -9.31 -11.27
CA GLY A 109 -14.43 -8.29 -12.18
C GLY A 109 -14.60 -6.90 -11.52
N LEU A 110 -13.88 -6.60 -10.42
CA LEU A 110 -13.92 -5.28 -9.81
C LEU A 110 -13.19 -4.22 -10.66
N GLY A 111 -12.20 -4.62 -11.44
CA GLY A 111 -11.42 -3.72 -12.26
C GLY A 111 -10.33 -4.43 -13.06
N TRP A 112 -9.41 -3.67 -13.63
CA TRP A 112 -8.29 -4.18 -14.42
C TRP A 112 -6.95 -3.87 -13.77
N PHE A 113 -5.91 -4.63 -14.10
CA PHE A 113 -4.55 -4.28 -13.71
C PHE A 113 -4.06 -3.07 -14.49
N GLY A 114 -3.83 -1.97 -13.80
CA GLY A 114 -3.23 -0.79 -14.39
C GLY A 114 -1.73 -0.97 -14.69
N LYS A 115 -1.18 -0.06 -15.50
CA LYS A 115 0.27 -0.04 -15.80
C LYS A 115 1.14 0.21 -14.56
N ASN A 116 0.57 0.72 -13.47
CA ASN A 116 1.22 0.85 -12.16
C ASN A 116 1.12 -0.43 -11.28
N ALA A 117 0.65 -1.55 -11.84
CA ALA A 117 0.44 -2.83 -11.15
C ALA A 117 -0.60 -2.82 -10.01
N ASN A 118 -1.38 -1.76 -9.86
CA ASN A 118 -2.55 -1.77 -8.99
C ASN A 118 -3.82 -2.15 -9.78
N VAL A 119 -4.85 -2.62 -9.08
CA VAL A 119 -6.18 -2.78 -9.69
C VAL A 119 -6.83 -1.40 -9.76
N LEU A 120 -7.33 -1.05 -10.94
CA LEU A 120 -8.10 0.15 -11.18
C LEU A 120 -9.57 -0.20 -11.32
N ILE A 121 -10.40 0.46 -10.52
CA ILE A 121 -11.86 0.37 -10.63
C ILE A 121 -12.33 1.47 -11.59
N GLU A 122 -13.23 1.13 -12.51
CA GLU A 122 -13.71 2.06 -13.53
C GLU A 122 -14.27 3.35 -12.90
N GLY A 123 -13.85 4.49 -13.41
CA GLY A 123 -14.24 5.81 -12.91
C GLY A 123 -13.62 6.21 -11.56
N ALA A 124 -13.01 5.27 -10.81
CA ALA A 124 -12.57 5.48 -9.43
C ALA A 124 -11.06 5.34 -9.20
N GLY A 125 -10.33 4.71 -10.13
CA GLY A 125 -8.88 4.57 -10.03
C GLY A 125 -8.44 3.47 -9.08
N SER A 126 -7.35 3.66 -8.32
CA SER A 126 -6.67 2.61 -7.56
C SER A 126 -6.57 2.85 -6.05
N PHE A 127 -7.13 3.92 -5.51
CA PHE A 127 -7.08 4.20 -4.07
C PHE A 127 -8.12 3.38 -3.29
N PHE A 128 -7.87 2.05 -3.20
CA PHE A 128 -8.71 1.09 -2.49
C PHE A 128 -7.88 0.11 -1.69
N VAL A 129 -8.28 -0.15 -0.45
CA VAL A 129 -7.92 -1.37 0.26
C VAL A 129 -8.84 -2.49 -0.21
N LEU A 130 -8.30 -3.72 -0.30
CA LEU A 130 -8.97 -4.89 -0.84
C LEU A 130 -9.04 -5.98 0.24
N GLY A 131 -10.07 -6.81 0.15
CA GLY A 131 -10.19 -7.98 0.99
C GLY A 131 -11.25 -8.91 0.44
N SER A 132 -11.36 -10.09 1.02
CA SER A 132 -12.26 -11.14 0.48
C SER A 132 -12.90 -11.98 1.57
N VAL A 133 -14.01 -12.62 1.19
CA VAL A 133 -14.63 -13.74 1.92
C VAL A 133 -14.51 -14.97 1.04
N ILE A 134 -13.76 -15.98 1.50
CA ILE A 134 -13.69 -17.30 0.85
C ILE A 134 -14.75 -18.19 1.48
N THR A 135 -15.54 -18.87 0.65
CA THR A 135 -16.70 -19.66 1.13
C THR A 135 -16.88 -20.98 0.37
N THR A 136 -17.52 -21.95 1.05
CA THR A 136 -17.98 -23.19 0.44
C THR A 136 -19.38 -23.05 -0.21
N ALA A 137 -20.00 -21.86 -0.14
CA ALA A 137 -21.28 -21.59 -0.80
C ALA A 137 -21.12 -21.63 -2.33
N PRO A 138 -22.05 -22.25 -3.06
CA PRO A 138 -22.03 -22.31 -4.52
C PRO A 138 -22.62 -21.02 -5.13
N LEU A 139 -21.88 -19.92 -4.97
CA LEU A 139 -22.32 -18.61 -5.49
C LEU A 139 -22.18 -18.56 -7.02
N VAL A 140 -23.04 -17.75 -7.64
CA VAL A 140 -22.88 -17.40 -9.06
C VAL A 140 -21.64 -16.53 -9.20
N ILE A 141 -20.68 -16.95 -10.01
CA ILE A 141 -19.43 -16.24 -10.21
C ILE A 141 -19.50 -15.27 -11.39
N ASN A 142 -18.78 -14.19 -11.32
CA ASN A 142 -18.56 -13.29 -12.45
C ASN A 142 -17.42 -13.84 -13.31
N GLU A 143 -17.70 -14.22 -14.55
CA GLU A 143 -16.73 -14.88 -15.42
C GLU A 143 -15.94 -13.93 -16.31
N LYS A 144 -16.26 -12.64 -16.32
CA LYS A 144 -15.65 -11.69 -17.26
C LYS A 144 -14.79 -10.67 -16.55
N PRO A 145 -13.46 -10.72 -16.72
CA PRO A 145 -12.58 -9.66 -16.31
C PRO A 145 -12.94 -8.32 -16.97
N VAL A 146 -12.73 -7.22 -16.27
CA VAL A 146 -12.91 -5.88 -16.83
C VAL A 146 -11.80 -5.60 -17.84
N ALA A 147 -12.17 -5.04 -19.00
CA ALA A 147 -11.22 -4.68 -20.04
C ALA A 147 -10.22 -3.61 -19.57
N ASP A 148 -8.99 -3.64 -20.12
CA ASP A 148 -7.98 -2.63 -19.84
C ASP A 148 -8.45 -1.22 -20.21
N GLY A 149 -8.54 -0.34 -19.25
CA GLY A 149 -8.89 1.07 -19.42
C GLY A 149 -7.69 2.02 -19.50
N CYS A 150 -6.45 1.52 -19.42
CA CYS A 150 -5.24 2.35 -19.50
C CYS A 150 -4.95 2.84 -20.93
N GLY A 151 -5.24 2.03 -21.95
CA GLY A 151 -4.98 2.37 -23.37
C GLY A 151 -3.55 2.90 -23.58
N ALA A 152 -3.39 4.03 -24.25
CA ALA A 152 -2.10 4.66 -24.54
C ALA A 152 -1.50 5.46 -23.34
N CYS A 153 -2.22 5.62 -22.22
CA CYS A 153 -1.75 6.41 -21.09
C CYS A 153 -0.48 5.81 -20.46
N ARG A 154 0.49 6.69 -20.13
CA ARG A 154 1.77 6.31 -19.49
C ARG A 154 2.09 7.12 -18.24
N ARG A 155 1.18 7.97 -17.76
CA ARG A 155 1.45 8.94 -16.69
C ARG A 155 2.10 8.32 -15.44
N CYS A 156 1.64 7.15 -15.00
CA CYS A 156 2.20 6.47 -13.83
C CYS A 156 3.63 5.96 -14.04
N ILE A 157 3.99 5.56 -15.28
CA ILE A 157 5.34 5.12 -15.63
C ILE A 157 6.27 6.33 -15.60
N ASP A 158 5.86 7.42 -16.25
CA ASP A 158 6.67 8.64 -16.43
C ASP A 158 6.83 9.39 -15.08
N ALA A 159 5.85 9.30 -14.19
CA ALA A 159 5.88 9.92 -12.85
C ALA A 159 6.62 9.10 -11.79
N CYS A 160 7.02 7.85 -12.07
CA CYS A 160 7.73 7.04 -11.10
C CYS A 160 9.14 7.60 -10.83
N PRO A 161 9.45 8.14 -9.65
CA PRO A 161 10.68 8.90 -9.42
C PRO A 161 11.95 8.06 -9.49
N THR A 162 11.81 6.73 -9.41
CA THR A 162 12.93 5.78 -9.44
C THR A 162 12.92 4.86 -10.65
N GLY A 163 11.94 5.00 -11.55
CA GLY A 163 11.76 4.10 -12.69
C GLY A 163 11.46 2.66 -12.27
N ALA A 164 10.78 2.47 -11.14
CA ALA A 164 10.43 1.15 -10.62
C ALA A 164 9.41 0.40 -11.50
N ILE A 165 8.57 1.11 -12.26
CA ILE A 165 7.64 0.50 -13.23
C ILE A 165 8.45 0.25 -14.51
N ILE A 166 9.02 -0.95 -14.63
CA ILE A 166 9.96 -1.30 -15.71
C ILE A 166 9.26 -1.61 -17.04
N GLU A 167 8.01 -2.03 -16.96
CA GLU A 167 7.09 -2.23 -18.10
C GLU A 167 5.64 -2.14 -17.60
N PRO A 168 4.65 -1.97 -18.47
CA PRO A 168 3.24 -1.91 -18.07
C PRO A 168 2.83 -3.08 -17.18
N GLY A 169 2.39 -2.77 -15.95
CA GLY A 169 1.94 -3.76 -14.97
C GLY A 169 3.06 -4.50 -14.23
N THR A 170 4.33 -4.18 -14.47
CA THR A 170 5.46 -4.84 -13.80
C THR A 170 6.32 -3.83 -13.02
N VAL A 171 6.43 -4.08 -11.72
CA VAL A 171 7.22 -3.27 -10.79
C VAL A 171 8.43 -4.04 -10.29
N ASP A 172 9.60 -3.41 -10.36
CA ASP A 172 10.82 -3.86 -9.70
C ASP A 172 10.83 -3.30 -8.27
N ALA A 173 10.62 -4.18 -7.28
CA ALA A 173 10.58 -3.79 -5.87
C ALA A 173 11.91 -3.18 -5.39
N ALA A 174 13.05 -3.63 -5.95
CA ALA A 174 14.36 -3.08 -5.60
C ALA A 174 14.54 -1.59 -5.97
N LYS A 175 13.59 -1.03 -6.72
CA LYS A 175 13.53 0.39 -7.08
C LYS A 175 12.31 1.10 -6.50
N CYS A 176 11.26 0.37 -6.11
CA CYS A 176 10.00 0.96 -5.66
C CYS A 176 10.13 1.62 -4.29
N LEU A 177 9.91 2.94 -4.19
CA LEU A 177 10.01 3.67 -2.92
C LEU A 177 9.10 3.09 -1.83
N ALA A 178 7.89 2.61 -2.19
CA ALA A 178 7.00 1.98 -1.23
C ALA A 178 7.64 0.77 -0.52
N TRP A 179 8.47 0.00 -1.24
CA TRP A 179 9.22 -1.11 -0.65
C TRP A 179 10.51 -0.64 0.03
N LEU A 180 11.30 0.24 -0.62
CA LEU A 180 12.57 0.72 -0.08
C LEU A 180 12.43 1.41 1.28
N ILE A 181 11.30 2.10 1.51
CA ILE A 181 10.95 2.73 2.79
C ILE A 181 10.70 1.67 3.88
N GLN A 182 10.06 0.55 3.53
CA GLN A 182 9.73 -0.53 4.47
C GLN A 182 10.86 -1.54 4.67
N LYS A 183 11.76 -1.63 3.70
CA LYS A 183 12.87 -2.58 3.72
C LYS A 183 13.85 -2.24 4.85
N PRO A 184 14.26 -3.23 5.68
CA PRO A 184 15.29 -3.04 6.69
C PRO A 184 16.67 -2.77 6.06
N GLY A 185 17.59 -2.23 6.86
CA GLY A 185 18.97 -1.97 6.46
C GLY A 185 19.21 -0.60 5.83
N ILE A 186 20.29 -0.48 5.09
CA ILE A 186 20.71 0.80 4.50
C ILE A 186 19.81 1.16 3.30
N PHE A 187 19.29 2.39 3.32
CA PHE A 187 18.59 2.94 2.17
C PHE A 187 19.61 3.35 1.10
N ASP A 188 19.49 2.79 -0.10
CA ASP A 188 20.45 2.99 -1.20
C ASP A 188 20.58 4.50 -1.54
N ARG A 189 21.84 4.96 -1.55
CA ARG A 189 22.19 6.38 -1.73
C ARG A 189 21.60 6.98 -3.02
N LYS A 190 21.53 6.19 -4.09
CA LYS A 190 21.01 6.65 -5.40
C LYS A 190 19.52 7.00 -5.40
N TYR A 191 18.75 6.54 -4.39
CA TYR A 191 17.32 6.81 -4.30
C TYR A 191 16.95 7.80 -3.19
N ARG A 192 17.94 8.32 -2.42
CA ARG A 192 17.67 9.21 -1.28
C ARG A 192 17.06 10.53 -1.70
N GLU A 193 17.52 11.11 -2.80
CA GLU A 193 16.93 12.33 -3.36
C GLU A 193 15.51 12.08 -3.89
N ALA A 194 15.31 10.98 -4.64
CA ALA A 194 14.01 10.58 -5.15
C ALA A 194 12.98 10.26 -4.04
N LEU A 195 13.44 9.95 -2.81
CA LEU A 195 12.57 9.78 -1.65
C LEU A 195 11.75 11.05 -1.37
N GLY A 196 12.37 12.24 -1.53
CA GLY A 196 11.72 13.52 -1.28
C GLY A 196 11.21 13.63 0.16
N ASP A 197 9.93 13.93 0.31
CA ASP A 197 9.23 14.11 1.58
C ASP A 197 8.55 12.84 2.14
N ARG A 198 8.69 11.67 1.48
CA ARG A 198 7.94 10.45 1.79
C ARG A 198 8.56 9.69 2.95
N ILE A 199 7.84 9.57 4.07
CA ILE A 199 8.29 8.81 5.23
C ILE A 199 7.75 7.38 5.25
N TYR A 200 6.54 7.16 4.70
CA TYR A 200 5.91 5.85 4.63
C TYR A 200 5.04 5.71 3.39
N GLY A 201 5.33 4.67 2.59
CA GLY A 201 4.65 4.41 1.32
C GLY A 201 5.02 5.42 0.21
N CYS A 202 4.39 5.25 -0.94
CA CYS A 202 4.55 6.13 -2.11
C CYS A 202 3.31 6.02 -3.00
N ASP A 203 2.68 7.15 -3.28
CA ASP A 203 1.45 7.24 -4.09
C ASP A 203 1.68 7.80 -5.49
N ASP A 204 2.90 8.19 -5.87
CA ASP A 204 3.19 8.96 -7.09
C ASP A 204 2.58 8.37 -8.36
N CYS A 205 2.66 7.05 -8.53
CA CYS A 205 2.08 6.37 -9.69
C CYS A 205 0.54 6.32 -9.65
N GLN A 206 -0.08 6.54 -8.50
CA GLN A 206 -1.52 6.59 -8.32
C GLN A 206 -2.06 8.02 -8.38
N GLU A 207 -1.31 8.99 -7.85
CA GLU A 207 -1.66 10.41 -7.81
C GLU A 207 -1.80 11.03 -9.20
N VAL A 208 -1.05 10.55 -10.19
CA VAL A 208 -1.10 11.03 -11.58
C VAL A 208 -2.14 10.31 -12.44
N CYS A 209 -2.82 9.29 -11.88
CA CYS A 209 -3.81 8.51 -12.60
C CYS A 209 -5.13 9.28 -12.72
N PRO A 210 -5.63 9.57 -13.96
CA PRO A 210 -6.80 10.44 -14.12
C PRO A 210 -8.06 10.00 -13.37
N PRO A 211 -8.47 8.70 -13.35
CA PRO A 211 -9.63 8.28 -12.56
C PRO A 211 -9.39 8.43 -11.05
N THR A 212 -8.17 8.18 -10.56
CA THR A 212 -7.81 8.35 -9.14
C THR A 212 -7.89 9.83 -8.73
N ILE A 213 -7.38 10.74 -9.56
CA ILE A 213 -7.47 12.20 -9.33
C ILE A 213 -8.93 12.63 -9.18
N ARG A 214 -9.78 12.24 -10.14
CA ARG A 214 -11.20 12.65 -10.14
C ARG A 214 -11.91 12.20 -8.87
N LEU A 215 -11.70 10.96 -8.45
CA LEU A 215 -12.32 10.46 -7.22
C LEU A 215 -11.77 11.18 -5.99
N SER A 216 -10.45 11.40 -5.90
CA SER A 216 -9.83 12.06 -4.75
C SER A 216 -10.35 13.47 -4.54
N LEU A 217 -10.50 14.24 -5.60
CA LEU A 217 -11.05 15.60 -5.54
C LEU A 217 -12.54 15.64 -5.14
N SER A 218 -13.28 14.55 -5.30
CA SER A 218 -14.70 14.44 -4.96
C SER A 218 -14.97 14.00 -3.53
N LYS A 219 -13.93 13.59 -2.79
CA LYS A 219 -14.07 13.04 -1.43
C LYS A 219 -13.59 14.03 -0.39
N PRO A 220 -14.27 14.14 0.77
CA PRO A 220 -13.74 14.90 1.89
C PRO A 220 -12.53 14.21 2.51
N LEU A 221 -11.68 14.98 3.15
CA LEU A 221 -10.68 14.45 4.07
C LEU A 221 -11.39 13.91 5.31
N ARG A 222 -10.98 12.73 5.79
CA ARG A 222 -11.49 12.19 7.05
C ARG A 222 -10.88 12.96 8.24
N ASP A 223 -11.62 13.13 9.30
CA ASP A 223 -11.17 13.85 10.51
C ASP A 223 -10.01 13.14 11.22
N ASP A 224 -9.94 11.80 11.12
CA ASP A 224 -8.89 10.98 11.70
C ASP A 224 -7.69 10.77 10.78
N ALA A 225 -7.70 11.32 9.56
CA ALA A 225 -6.62 11.19 8.60
C ALA A 225 -5.34 11.92 9.05
N ARG A 226 -4.19 11.27 8.88
CA ARG A 226 -2.87 11.78 9.23
C ARG A 226 -1.93 11.79 8.03
N PRO A 227 -2.12 12.72 7.07
CA PRO A 227 -1.35 12.79 5.84
C PRO A 227 0.10 13.23 6.05
N TRP A 228 0.38 13.91 7.14
CA TRP A 228 1.68 14.47 7.47
C TRP A 228 2.13 14.13 8.89
N ILE A 229 3.44 13.99 9.06
CA ILE A 229 4.08 13.83 10.36
C ILE A 229 5.16 14.91 10.50
N ASN A 230 5.17 15.62 11.65
CA ASN A 230 6.28 16.50 12.01
C ASN A 230 7.53 15.66 12.27
N VAL A 231 8.57 15.85 11.46
CA VAL A 231 9.78 15.00 11.49
C VAL A 231 10.58 15.22 12.75
N LEU A 232 10.66 16.46 13.27
CA LEU A 232 11.42 16.75 14.48
C LEU A 232 10.74 16.14 15.71
N GLU A 233 9.42 16.27 15.81
CA GLU A 233 8.66 15.62 16.89
C GLU A 233 8.82 14.10 16.86
N LEU A 234 8.77 13.49 15.66
CA LEU A 234 8.95 12.04 15.51
C LEU A 234 10.34 11.58 15.98
N LEU A 235 11.39 12.35 15.63
CA LEU A 235 12.77 12.04 16.03
C LEU A 235 13.03 12.26 17.53
N ASP A 236 12.20 13.06 18.22
CA ASP A 236 12.28 13.28 19.66
C ASP A 236 11.56 12.22 20.50
N MET A 237 10.73 11.37 19.89
CA MET A 237 10.01 10.31 20.58
C MET A 237 10.95 9.18 21.02
N ASP A 238 10.69 8.60 22.19
CA ASP A 238 11.25 7.31 22.56
C ASP A 238 10.67 6.17 21.68
N ASP A 239 11.19 4.95 21.80
CA ASP A 239 10.84 3.84 20.94
C ASP A 239 9.37 3.43 21.09
N GLU A 240 8.86 3.39 22.32
CA GLU A 240 7.49 3.00 22.62
C GLU A 240 6.49 4.01 22.05
N THR A 241 6.70 5.28 22.31
CA THR A 241 5.87 6.39 21.80
C THR A 241 5.89 6.44 20.27
N LEU A 242 7.08 6.28 19.66
CA LEU A 242 7.21 6.26 18.21
C LEU A 242 6.43 5.09 17.58
N LEU A 243 6.61 3.88 18.10
CA LEU A 243 5.93 2.69 17.58
C LEU A 243 4.41 2.76 17.80
N ALA A 244 3.95 3.34 18.89
CA ALA A 244 2.53 3.59 19.13
C ALA A 244 1.96 4.66 18.17
N ARG A 245 2.77 5.68 17.82
CA ARG A 245 2.38 6.73 16.87
C ARG A 245 2.13 6.22 15.45
N VAL A 246 2.83 5.14 15.06
CA VAL A 246 2.81 4.51 13.73
C VAL A 246 2.43 3.03 13.81
N ASP A 247 1.54 2.69 14.72
CA ASP A 247 1.13 1.31 15.05
C ASP A 247 0.56 0.55 13.85
N GLN A 248 -0.15 1.24 12.96
CA GLN A 248 -0.73 0.71 11.72
C GLN A 248 0.29 0.51 10.59
N TRP A 249 1.55 0.97 10.74
CA TRP A 249 2.55 0.80 9.70
C TRP A 249 3.23 -0.56 9.79
N TYR A 250 3.47 -1.18 8.64
CA TYR A 250 4.40 -2.30 8.58
C TYR A 250 5.82 -1.80 8.84
N ILE A 251 6.39 -2.21 9.95
CA ILE A 251 7.77 -1.92 10.33
C ILE A 251 8.46 -3.27 10.53
N ALA A 252 9.51 -3.54 9.74
CA ALA A 252 10.26 -4.78 9.82
C ALA A 252 10.76 -5.00 11.25
N GLU A 253 10.42 -6.17 11.83
CA GLU A 253 10.78 -6.56 13.20
C GLU A 253 10.31 -5.58 14.29
N ARG A 254 9.36 -4.70 13.97
CA ARG A 254 8.93 -3.58 14.83
C ARG A 254 10.10 -2.73 15.34
N ASN A 255 11.20 -2.65 14.56
CA ASN A 255 12.36 -1.86 14.91
C ASN A 255 12.16 -0.37 14.54
N PRO A 256 12.11 0.57 15.52
CA PRO A 256 11.88 1.99 15.30
C PRO A 256 12.99 2.66 14.49
N ASP A 257 14.18 2.09 14.42
CA ASP A 257 15.30 2.64 13.68
C ASP A 257 15.02 2.75 12.18
N TRP A 258 14.17 1.90 11.63
CA TRP A 258 13.77 2.02 10.24
C TRP A 258 12.90 3.25 9.97
N VAL A 259 12.08 3.63 10.93
CA VAL A 259 11.30 4.87 10.87
C VAL A 259 12.19 6.08 11.03
N ARG A 260 13.11 6.07 12.01
CA ARG A 260 14.09 7.15 12.22
C ARG A 260 15.01 7.33 11.03
N ARG A 261 15.50 6.22 10.43
CA ARG A 261 16.27 6.26 9.17
C ARG A 261 15.51 7.03 8.08
N ASN A 262 14.23 6.72 7.87
CA ASN A 262 13.42 7.39 6.85
C ASN A 262 13.22 8.87 7.22
N ALA A 263 12.95 9.16 8.49
CA ALA A 263 12.79 10.53 8.99
C ALA A 263 14.04 11.39 8.76
N LEU A 264 15.23 10.86 9.05
CA LEU A 264 16.50 11.56 8.81
C LEU A 264 16.75 11.82 7.32
N LEU A 265 16.44 10.84 6.45
CA LEU A 265 16.57 11.01 5.00
C LEU A 265 15.61 12.07 4.46
N VAL A 266 14.36 12.03 4.90
CA VAL A 266 13.36 13.06 4.56
C VAL A 266 13.82 14.42 5.06
N LEU A 267 14.27 14.53 6.29
CA LEU A 267 14.76 15.78 6.87
C LEU A 267 15.88 16.40 6.02
N GLY A 268 16.82 15.54 5.55
CA GLY A 268 17.89 15.98 4.65
C GLY A 268 17.39 16.47 3.28
N ASN A 269 16.23 15.99 2.81
CA ASN A 269 15.66 16.39 1.53
C ASN A 269 14.82 17.68 1.59
N ILE A 270 14.13 17.91 2.72
CA ILE A 270 13.10 18.99 2.81
C ILE A 270 13.53 20.17 3.66
N SER A 271 14.69 20.10 4.34
CA SER A 271 15.13 21.14 5.26
C SER A 271 16.33 21.90 4.71
N GLU A 272 16.39 23.17 5.05
CA GLU A 272 17.60 23.97 4.84
C GLU A 272 18.66 23.60 5.90
N GLY A 273 19.92 23.40 5.45
CA GLY A 273 21.03 23.02 6.33
C GLY A 273 21.39 24.06 7.39
N THR A 274 20.74 25.23 7.37
CA THR A 274 20.92 26.35 8.32
C THR A 274 19.91 26.35 9.47
N ASP A 275 18.84 25.52 9.43
CA ASP A 275 17.90 25.43 10.55
C ASP A 275 18.57 24.74 11.75
N ALA A 276 18.78 25.52 12.82
CA ALA A 276 19.44 25.05 14.04
C ALA A 276 18.72 23.87 14.71
N ARG A 277 17.38 23.77 14.57
CA ARG A 277 16.59 22.65 15.10
C ARG A 277 16.93 21.37 14.34
N VAL A 278 17.04 21.47 13.02
CA VAL A 278 17.39 20.35 12.14
C VAL A 278 18.81 19.88 12.43
N VAL A 279 19.78 20.80 12.50
CA VAL A 279 21.18 20.48 12.83
C VAL A 279 21.28 19.77 14.18
N LYS A 280 20.58 20.27 15.20
CA LYS A 280 20.55 19.66 16.54
C LYS A 280 19.93 18.25 16.50
N ALA A 281 18.85 18.06 15.74
CA ALA A 281 18.20 16.76 15.62
C ALA A 281 19.11 15.73 14.95
N ILE A 282 19.74 16.09 13.82
CA ILE A 282 20.67 15.22 13.10
C ILE A 282 21.90 14.85 13.94
N ALA A 283 22.46 15.81 14.67
CA ALA A 283 23.67 15.58 15.49
C ALA A 283 23.51 14.43 16.49
N ARG A 284 22.30 14.16 16.98
CA ARG A 284 22.04 13.05 17.91
C ARG A 284 22.17 11.65 17.30
N PHE A 285 22.23 11.55 15.98
CA PHE A 285 22.27 10.28 15.24
C PHE A 285 23.60 10.09 14.48
N ILE A 286 24.60 10.96 14.70
CA ILE A 286 25.91 10.88 14.04
C ILE A 286 26.94 10.18 14.95
N GLU A 287 26.67 10.07 16.25
CA GLU A 287 27.48 9.32 17.22
C GLU A 287 27.20 7.81 17.10
#